data_887afa17388b05fa5a09092147b1e5b1
#
_entry.id   887afa17388b05fa5a09092147b1e5b1
#
_cell.length_a   1.000
_cell.length_b   1.000
_cell.length_c   1.000
_cell.angle_alpha   90.00
_cell.angle_beta   90.00
_cell.angle_gamma   90.00
#
_symmetry.space_group_name_H-M   'P 1'
#
loop_
_entity.id
_entity.type
_entity.pdbx_description
1 polymer ?
#
loop_
_entity_poly.entity_id
_entity_poly.type
_entity_poly.pdbx_seq_one_letter_code
_entity_poly.pdbx_strand_id
1 'polypeptide(L)'
;MTNKKLQLSARMKIREGKLEGFKRQAAVCISYVKEKDPGTLQYDWFLNSDNTECEIREVYESSEALLAHRANLREPLGILFEQYATDHSVVIYGDPSPEVMQSAVKMGGFKTYSFLQGLD
;
A
#
# COMPACT_ATOMS: atom_id res chain seq x y z
N MET A 1 4.38 4.07 25.97
CA MET A 1 3.22 4.22 25.07
C MET A 1 3.40 3.36 23.84
N THR A 2 2.36 2.65 23.45
CA THR A 2 2.40 1.80 22.28
C THR A 2 2.20 2.68 21.03
N ASN A 3 3.11 2.59 20.07
CA ASN A 3 2.96 3.26 18.79
C ASN A 3 2.02 2.44 17.92
N LYS A 4 0.84 2.98 17.60
CA LYS A 4 -0.17 2.28 16.79
C LYS A 4 0.03 2.45 15.30
N LYS A 5 0.99 3.29 14.89
CA LYS A 5 1.24 3.54 13.47
C LYS A 5 1.76 2.28 12.79
N LEU A 6 1.32 2.09 11.56
CA LEU A 6 1.85 1.04 10.68
C LEU A 6 2.50 1.69 9.48
N GLN A 7 3.63 1.13 9.05
CA GLN A 7 4.27 1.50 7.80
C GLN A 7 4.18 0.32 6.85
N LEU A 8 3.96 0.60 5.58
CA LEU A 8 3.89 -0.44 4.56
C LEU A 8 4.78 -0.10 3.39
N SER A 9 5.33 -1.16 2.80
CA SER A 9 5.95 -1.09 1.48
C SER A 9 5.18 -2.06 0.60
N ALA A 10 4.58 -1.54 -0.48
CA ALA A 10 3.90 -2.36 -1.47
C ALA A 10 4.68 -2.27 -2.77
N ARG A 11 5.13 -3.41 -3.29
CA ARG A 11 5.88 -3.46 -4.55
C ARG A 11 5.08 -4.19 -5.61
N MET A 12 5.25 -3.78 -6.85
CA MET A 12 4.57 -4.39 -7.99
C MET A 12 5.34 -4.11 -9.26
N LYS A 13 5.17 -5.00 -10.23
CA LYS A 13 5.74 -4.79 -11.57
C LYS A 13 4.69 -4.14 -12.45
N ILE A 14 5.14 -3.24 -13.32
CA ILE A 14 4.27 -2.60 -14.31
C ILE A 14 4.20 -3.50 -15.54
N ARG A 15 2.99 -3.79 -16.01
CA ARG A 15 2.81 -4.63 -17.20
C ARG A 15 3.42 -3.94 -18.41
N GLU A 16 4.06 -4.74 -19.27
CA GLU A 16 4.71 -4.23 -20.47
C GLU A 16 3.76 -3.38 -21.31
N GLY A 17 4.22 -2.19 -21.71
CA GLY A 17 3.43 -1.28 -22.53
C GLY A 17 2.35 -0.51 -21.78
N LYS A 18 2.27 -0.64 -20.45
CA LYS A 18 1.19 -0.06 -19.67
C LYS A 18 1.60 1.09 -18.75
N LEU A 19 2.82 1.61 -18.91
CA LEU A 19 3.34 2.64 -18.00
C LEU A 19 2.43 3.87 -17.91
N GLU A 20 1.94 4.40 -19.03
CA GLU A 20 1.13 5.61 -19.01
C GLU A 20 -0.23 5.37 -18.37
N GLY A 21 -0.86 4.22 -18.63
CA GLY A 21 -2.09 3.82 -17.94
C GLY A 21 -1.86 3.62 -16.45
N PHE A 22 -0.74 3.00 -16.08
CA PHE A 22 -0.36 2.82 -14.69
C PHE A 22 -0.27 4.18 -13.97
N LYS A 23 0.41 5.15 -14.58
CA LYS A 23 0.54 6.49 -14.00
C LYS A 23 -0.81 7.18 -13.81
N ARG A 24 -1.70 7.07 -14.78
CA ARG A 24 -3.05 7.64 -14.66
C ARG A 24 -3.84 7.00 -13.53
N GLN A 25 -3.76 5.67 -13.43
CA GLN A 25 -4.48 4.95 -12.38
C GLN A 25 -3.89 5.23 -11.00
N ALA A 26 -2.57 5.41 -10.91
CA ALA A 26 -1.91 5.83 -9.67
C ALA A 26 -2.47 7.17 -9.19
N ALA A 27 -2.65 8.12 -10.10
CA ALA A 27 -3.21 9.42 -9.77
C ALA A 27 -4.65 9.29 -9.23
N VAL A 28 -5.44 8.37 -9.78
CA VAL A 28 -6.79 8.09 -9.29
C VAL A 28 -6.73 7.56 -7.86
N CYS A 29 -5.84 6.60 -7.58
CA CYS A 29 -5.68 6.06 -6.24
C CYS A 29 -5.30 7.15 -5.24
N ILE A 30 -4.34 8.00 -5.59
CA ILE A 30 -3.90 9.09 -4.73
C ILE A 30 -5.03 10.07 -4.45
N SER A 31 -5.84 10.40 -5.45
CA SER A 31 -7.03 11.26 -5.26
C SER A 31 -8.01 10.67 -4.27
N TYR A 32 -8.26 9.37 -4.35
CA TYR A 32 -9.15 8.69 -3.40
C TYR A 32 -8.64 8.84 -1.97
N VAL A 33 -7.32 8.64 -1.77
CA VAL A 33 -6.73 8.78 -0.44
C VAL A 33 -6.90 10.20 0.10
N LYS A 34 -6.64 11.19 -0.73
CA LYS A 34 -6.80 12.59 -0.32
C LYS A 34 -8.23 12.92 0.12
N GLU A 35 -9.22 12.34 -0.55
CA GLU A 35 -10.62 12.65 -0.28
C GLU A 35 -11.24 11.80 0.81
N LYS A 36 -10.83 10.54 0.96
CA LYS A 36 -11.58 9.56 1.75
C LYS A 36 -10.81 8.89 2.88
N ASP A 37 -9.49 9.04 2.93
CA ASP A 37 -8.65 8.30 3.87
C ASP A 37 -7.89 9.20 4.83
N PRO A 38 -8.57 9.86 5.78
CA PRO A 38 -7.87 10.78 6.69
C PRO A 38 -6.85 10.09 7.60
N GLY A 39 -6.98 8.77 7.83
CA GLY A 39 -6.02 8.02 8.63
C GLY A 39 -4.77 7.59 7.89
N THR A 40 -4.69 7.82 6.58
CA THR A 40 -3.49 7.56 5.78
C THR A 40 -2.58 8.79 5.87
N LEU A 41 -1.42 8.62 6.51
CA LEU A 41 -0.50 9.72 6.78
C LEU A 41 0.54 9.91 5.69
N GLN A 42 0.86 8.87 4.94
CA GLN A 42 1.80 8.91 3.82
C GLN A 42 1.34 7.91 2.77
N TYR A 43 1.45 8.31 1.50
CA TYR A 43 1.04 7.45 0.38
C TYR A 43 1.84 7.89 -0.85
N ASP A 44 3.13 7.52 -0.86
CA ASP A 44 4.06 7.98 -1.89
C ASP A 44 4.42 6.84 -2.83
N TRP A 45 4.32 7.11 -4.12
CA TRP A 45 4.59 6.13 -5.18
C TRP A 45 5.92 6.43 -5.83
N PHE A 46 6.77 5.42 -5.96
CA PHE A 46 8.13 5.54 -6.51
C PHE A 46 8.30 4.56 -7.66
N LEU A 47 9.01 4.99 -8.70
CA LEU A 47 9.38 4.12 -9.82
C LEU A 47 10.87 3.81 -9.76
N ASN A 48 11.24 2.58 -10.14
CA ASN A 48 12.65 2.22 -10.28
C ASN A 48 13.25 2.88 -11.53
N SER A 49 14.57 2.72 -11.75
CA SER A 49 15.31 3.48 -12.75
C SER A 49 14.82 3.24 -14.20
N ASP A 50 14.32 2.06 -14.51
CA ASP A 50 13.84 1.75 -15.87
C ASP A 50 12.32 1.76 -15.99
N ASN A 51 11.61 2.23 -14.96
CA ASN A 51 10.16 2.37 -14.94
C ASN A 51 9.39 1.05 -15.14
N THR A 52 9.97 -0.06 -14.67
CA THR A 52 9.33 -1.37 -14.75
C THR A 52 8.71 -1.82 -13.44
N GLU A 53 9.04 -1.15 -12.35
CA GLU A 53 8.58 -1.53 -11.01
C GLU A 53 8.22 -0.29 -10.21
N CYS A 54 7.18 -0.44 -9.39
CA CYS A 54 6.73 0.61 -8.49
C CYS A 54 6.81 0.13 -7.06
N GLU A 55 7.21 1.03 -6.15
CA GLU A 55 7.08 0.82 -4.72
C GLU A 55 6.25 1.94 -4.13
N ILE A 56 5.23 1.58 -3.35
CA ILE A 56 4.41 2.55 -2.62
C ILE A 56 4.84 2.50 -1.17
N ARG A 57 5.22 3.65 -0.61
CA ARG A 57 5.54 3.77 0.81
C ARG A 57 4.33 4.37 1.50
N GLU A 58 3.81 3.66 2.49
CA GLU A 58 2.54 3.99 3.12
C GLU A 58 2.70 4.06 4.63
N VAL A 59 2.02 5.02 5.26
CA VAL A 59 1.97 5.12 6.71
C VAL A 59 0.52 5.34 7.11
N TYR A 60 0.06 4.57 8.10
CA TYR A 60 -1.31 4.63 8.63
C TYR A 60 -1.26 4.94 10.12
N GLU A 61 -2.23 5.71 10.60
CA GLU A 61 -2.26 6.05 12.02
C GLU A 61 -2.59 4.86 12.91
N SER A 62 -3.20 3.80 12.34
CA SER A 62 -3.63 2.62 13.10
C SER A 62 -3.97 1.48 12.15
N SER A 63 -4.20 0.28 12.71
CA SER A 63 -4.72 -0.86 11.95
C SER A 63 -6.09 -0.55 11.33
N GLU A 64 -6.96 0.13 12.09
CA GLU A 64 -8.29 0.51 11.59
C GLU A 64 -8.18 1.41 10.38
N ALA A 65 -7.22 2.35 10.38
CA ALA A 65 -6.99 3.23 9.23
C ALA A 65 -6.56 2.44 8.00
N LEU A 66 -5.71 1.43 8.18
CA LEU A 66 -5.31 0.57 7.07
C LEU A 66 -6.47 -0.22 6.50
N LEU A 67 -7.34 -0.76 7.36
CA LEU A 67 -8.52 -1.49 6.92
C LEU A 67 -9.49 -0.57 6.17
N ALA A 68 -9.67 0.67 6.65
CA ALA A 68 -10.49 1.67 5.96
C ALA A 68 -9.91 1.99 4.59
N HIS A 69 -8.58 2.13 4.49
CA HIS A 69 -7.90 2.37 3.22
C HIS A 69 -8.20 1.25 2.22
N ARG A 70 -8.06 0.00 2.64
CA ARG A 70 -8.31 -1.15 1.76
C ARG A 70 -9.74 -1.17 1.26
N ALA A 71 -10.70 -0.83 2.11
CA ALA A 71 -12.11 -0.75 1.72
C ALA A 71 -12.34 0.38 0.72
N ASN A 72 -11.81 1.57 1.01
CA ASN A 72 -12.00 2.76 0.17
C ASN A 72 -11.33 2.61 -1.20
N LEU A 73 -10.19 1.95 -1.25
CA LEU A 73 -9.39 1.81 -2.47
C LEU A 73 -9.66 0.51 -3.24
N ARG A 74 -10.62 -0.28 -2.80
CA ARG A 74 -10.90 -1.58 -3.44
C ARG A 74 -11.07 -1.47 -4.95
N GLU A 75 -11.90 -0.54 -5.40
CA GLU A 75 -12.17 -0.37 -6.84
C GLU A 75 -10.96 0.15 -7.60
N PRO A 76 -10.37 1.31 -7.23
CA PRO A 76 -9.26 1.83 -8.03
C PRO A 76 -8.01 0.96 -7.97
N LEU A 77 -7.71 0.30 -6.84
CA LEU A 77 -6.60 -0.65 -6.79
C LEU A 77 -6.91 -1.92 -7.57
N GLY A 78 -8.16 -2.37 -7.57
CA GLY A 78 -8.58 -3.50 -8.38
C GLY A 78 -8.31 -3.27 -9.86
N ILE A 79 -8.64 -2.08 -10.36
CA ILE A 79 -8.36 -1.70 -11.74
C ILE A 79 -6.84 -1.68 -12.00
N LEU A 80 -6.08 -1.14 -11.06
CA LEU A 80 -4.63 -1.07 -11.18
C LEU A 80 -4.03 -2.46 -11.40
N PHE A 81 -4.37 -3.42 -10.53
CA PHE A 81 -3.80 -4.78 -10.60
C PHE A 81 -4.36 -5.59 -11.76
N GLU A 82 -5.59 -5.34 -12.16
CA GLU A 82 -6.17 -6.05 -13.31
C GLU A 82 -5.54 -5.63 -14.62
N GLN A 83 -5.32 -4.32 -14.80
CA GLN A 83 -4.95 -3.78 -16.11
C GLN A 83 -3.49 -3.37 -16.25
N TYR A 84 -2.85 -2.93 -15.16
CA TYR A 84 -1.57 -2.21 -15.28
C TYR A 84 -0.42 -2.79 -14.47
N ALA A 85 -0.68 -3.59 -13.44
CA ALA A 85 0.36 -4.08 -12.54
C ALA A 85 0.22 -5.57 -12.26
N THR A 86 1.33 -6.18 -11.81
CA THR A 86 1.38 -7.59 -11.45
C THR A 86 2.44 -7.80 -10.38
N ASP A 87 2.56 -9.03 -9.86
CA ASP A 87 3.59 -9.41 -8.88
C ASP A 87 3.57 -8.52 -7.63
N HIS A 88 2.39 -8.37 -7.04
CA HIS A 88 2.18 -7.53 -5.86
C HIS A 88 2.73 -8.23 -4.61
N SER A 89 3.55 -7.51 -3.84
CA SER A 89 4.04 -7.98 -2.54
C SER A 89 3.98 -6.84 -1.53
N VAL A 90 3.77 -7.20 -0.26
CA VAL A 90 3.58 -6.23 0.81
C VAL A 90 4.48 -6.57 1.99
N VAL A 91 5.11 -5.56 2.57
CA VAL A 91 5.83 -5.66 3.84
C VAL A 91 5.17 -4.69 4.82
N ILE A 92 4.85 -5.18 6.01
CA ILE A 92 4.21 -4.37 7.05
C ILE A 92 5.18 -4.22 8.22
N TYR A 93 5.41 -2.98 8.63
CA TYR A 93 6.29 -2.64 9.75
C TYR A 93 5.44 -2.11 10.90
N GLY A 94 5.53 -2.77 12.06
CA GLY A 94 4.74 -2.46 13.24
C GLY A 94 3.97 -3.69 13.69
N ASP A 95 2.96 -3.49 14.54
CA ASP A 95 2.18 -4.58 15.12
C ASP A 95 0.75 -4.52 14.61
N PRO A 96 0.47 -5.09 13.43
CA PRO A 96 -0.88 -5.05 12.86
C PRO A 96 -1.87 -5.90 13.67
N SER A 97 -3.14 -5.49 13.63
CA SER A 97 -4.21 -6.24 14.29
C SER A 97 -4.44 -7.58 13.60
N PRO A 98 -5.12 -8.54 14.28
CA PRO A 98 -5.48 -9.80 13.63
C PRO A 98 -6.27 -9.61 12.33
N GLU A 99 -7.15 -8.61 12.28
CA GLU A 99 -7.94 -8.31 11.09
C GLU A 99 -7.07 -7.88 9.91
N VAL A 100 -6.04 -7.07 10.19
CA VAL A 100 -5.08 -6.67 9.16
C VAL A 100 -4.31 -7.89 8.66
N MET A 101 -3.87 -8.76 9.56
CA MET A 101 -3.15 -9.98 9.19
C MET A 101 -3.99 -10.86 8.27
N GLN A 102 -5.26 -11.06 8.60
CA GLN A 102 -6.17 -11.85 7.78
C GLN A 102 -6.38 -11.23 6.40
N SER A 103 -6.51 -9.91 6.35
CA SER A 103 -6.66 -9.18 5.10
C SER A 103 -5.42 -9.33 4.21
N ALA A 104 -4.22 -9.28 4.82
CA ALA A 104 -2.96 -9.41 4.08
C ALA A 104 -2.80 -10.79 3.44
N VAL A 105 -3.23 -11.85 4.13
CA VAL A 105 -3.20 -13.22 3.59
C VAL A 105 -3.96 -13.29 2.26
N LYS A 106 -5.11 -12.61 2.18
CA LYS A 106 -5.94 -12.61 0.96
C LYS A 106 -5.27 -11.91 -0.22
N MET A 107 -4.25 -11.10 0.04
CA MET A 107 -3.55 -10.34 -1.01
C MET A 107 -2.37 -11.12 -1.61
N GLY A 108 -2.17 -12.37 -1.22
CA GLY A 108 -1.24 -13.26 -1.91
C GLY A 108 0.17 -13.31 -1.37
N GLY A 109 0.50 -12.54 -0.36
CA GLY A 109 1.82 -12.62 0.25
C GLY A 109 2.21 -11.35 0.97
N PHE A 110 2.80 -11.53 2.15
CA PHE A 110 3.24 -10.40 2.95
C PHE A 110 4.30 -10.86 3.94
N LYS A 111 5.09 -9.90 4.41
CA LYS A 111 6.01 -10.08 5.53
C LYS A 111 5.67 -9.04 6.58
N THR A 112 5.94 -9.35 7.85
CA THR A 112 5.76 -8.39 8.94
C THR A 112 7.03 -8.30 9.74
N TYR A 113 7.31 -7.10 10.24
CA TYR A 113 8.43 -6.82 11.13
C TYR A 113 7.92 -5.98 12.29
N SER A 114 8.00 -6.55 13.51
CA SER A 114 7.61 -5.82 14.72
C SER A 114 8.67 -4.79 15.07
N PHE A 115 8.24 -3.69 15.65
CA PHE A 115 9.17 -2.65 16.08
C PHE A 115 10.06 -3.17 17.20
N LEU A 116 11.38 -3.02 17.04
CA LEU A 116 12.34 -3.38 18.08
C LEU A 116 12.78 -2.16 18.88
N GLN A 117 13.34 -1.18 18.18
CA GLN A 117 13.90 0.00 18.86
C GLN A 117 14.26 1.05 17.81
N GLY A 118 14.10 2.33 18.15
CA GLY A 118 14.47 3.45 17.32
C GLY A 118 15.27 4.47 18.12
N LEU A 119 15.27 5.69 17.63
CA LEU A 119 16.00 6.79 18.28
C LEU A 119 15.30 7.27 19.55
N ASP A 120 13.99 7.18 19.62
CA ASP A 120 13.19 7.67 20.75
C ASP A 120 12.89 6.57 21.76
#